data_54ee17a475bde5db1ae3a29cb0ef8f3c
#
_entry.id   54ee17a475bde5db1ae3a29cb0ef8f3c
#
_cell.length_a   1.000
_cell.length_b   1.000
_cell.length_c   1.000
_cell.angle_alpha   90.00
_cell.angle_beta   90.00
_cell.angle_gamma   90.00
#
_symmetry.space_group_name_H-M   'P 1'
#
loop_
_entity.id
_entity.type
_entity.pdbx_description
1 polymer ?
#
loop_
_entity_poly.entity_id
_entity_poly.type
_entity_poly.pdbx_seq_one_letter_code
_entity_poly.pdbx_strand_id
1 'polypeptide(L)'
;LSADLGHYIADAHVPLHTTENYNGLLTNQEGIHAFWESRLPELFSDDFNFLVGKADYIANPQLAAWMAVQSSHLAVDSVLIVEKKLSEKMGERKYSFETKGKQTVKVYSQPYARAYFQQLDGMIERRMRAAIKMTGDFWYTAWIDSGQPNLKELIGYSPSEDELTERRRQLEQWKERIVKSREHETDP
;
A
#
# COMPACT_ATOMS: atom_id res chain seq x y z
N LEU A 1 13.56 -7.55 5.81
CA LEU A 1 12.63 -7.49 6.96
C LEU A 1 12.02 -6.08 7.15
N SER A 2 12.81 -5.00 7.30
CA SER A 2 12.23 -3.65 7.52
C SER A 2 11.44 -3.15 6.32
N ALA A 3 11.93 -3.37 5.11
CA ALA A 3 11.22 -3.04 3.88
C ALA A 3 9.96 -3.89 3.72
N ASP A 4 10.04 -5.20 4.01
CA ASP A 4 8.90 -6.11 3.95
C ASP A 4 7.81 -5.70 4.95
N LEU A 5 8.21 -5.33 6.17
CA LEU A 5 7.27 -4.80 7.16
C LEU A 5 6.56 -3.54 6.64
N GLY A 6 7.32 -2.61 6.07
CA GLY A 6 6.76 -1.38 5.48
C GLY A 6 5.76 -1.68 4.36
N HIS A 7 6.07 -2.66 3.51
CA HIS A 7 5.18 -3.12 2.43
C HIS A 7 3.85 -3.64 2.99
N TYR A 8 3.87 -4.61 3.92
CA TYR A 8 2.63 -5.15 4.50
C TYR A 8 1.80 -4.11 5.26
N ILE A 9 2.46 -3.14 5.92
CA ILE A 9 1.75 -2.05 6.57
C ILE A 9 1.12 -1.12 5.53
N ALA A 10 1.79 -0.83 4.42
CA ALA A 10 1.22 -0.05 3.32
C ALA A 10 0.00 -0.75 2.73
N ASP A 11 0.09 -2.07 2.46
CA ASP A 11 -1.01 -2.90 1.96
C ASP A 11 -2.22 -2.87 2.88
N ALA A 12 -2.01 -2.88 4.21
CA ALA A 12 -3.09 -2.77 5.19
C ALA A 12 -3.88 -1.45 5.08
N HIS A 13 -3.32 -0.42 4.41
CA HIS A 13 -3.97 0.86 4.18
C HIS A 13 -4.67 0.96 2.82
N VAL A 14 -4.54 -0.04 1.95
CA VAL A 14 -5.19 -0.10 0.64
C VAL A 14 -6.58 -0.74 0.78
N PRO A 15 -7.68 -0.01 0.52
CA PRO A 15 -9.03 -0.56 0.63
C PRO A 15 -9.23 -1.85 -0.16
N LEU A 16 -8.73 -1.90 -1.37
CA LEU A 16 -8.94 -3.01 -2.28
C LEU A 16 -8.19 -4.30 -1.87
N HIS A 17 -7.16 -4.23 -1.03
CA HIS A 17 -6.52 -5.42 -0.43
C HIS A 17 -7.38 -6.13 0.61
N THR A 18 -8.49 -5.52 1.04
CA THR A 18 -9.35 -6.05 2.11
C THR A 18 -10.65 -6.68 1.62
N THR A 19 -10.81 -6.87 0.32
CA THR A 19 -12.02 -7.42 -0.31
C THR A 19 -11.70 -8.49 -1.35
N GLU A 20 -12.60 -9.44 -1.54
CA GLU A 20 -12.51 -10.41 -2.64
C GLU A 20 -12.63 -9.73 -4.01
N ASN A 21 -13.36 -8.63 -4.07
CA ASN A 21 -13.51 -7.81 -5.29
C ASN A 21 -12.36 -6.84 -5.49
N TYR A 22 -11.14 -7.24 -5.15
CA TYR A 22 -9.97 -6.37 -5.12
C TYR A 22 -9.68 -5.67 -6.46
N ASN A 23 -9.90 -6.34 -7.58
CA ASN A 23 -9.71 -5.77 -8.93
C ASN A 23 -11.02 -5.43 -9.64
N GLY A 24 -12.16 -5.44 -8.95
CA GLY A 24 -13.44 -5.01 -9.49
C GLY A 24 -14.14 -6.01 -10.41
N LEU A 25 -13.65 -7.25 -10.52
CA LEU A 25 -14.25 -8.29 -11.40
C LEU A 25 -15.71 -8.58 -11.06
N LEU A 26 -16.07 -8.59 -9.78
CA LEU A 26 -17.45 -8.89 -9.35
C LEU A 26 -18.43 -7.74 -9.62
N THR A 27 -17.94 -6.56 -9.97
CA THR A 27 -18.75 -5.35 -10.20
C THR A 27 -18.57 -4.73 -11.57
N ASN A 28 -17.88 -5.42 -12.50
CA ASN A 28 -17.51 -4.95 -13.84
C ASN A 28 -16.66 -3.66 -13.82
N GLN A 29 -15.72 -3.60 -12.88
CA GLN A 29 -14.78 -2.47 -12.67
C GLN A 29 -13.33 -2.95 -12.78
N GLU A 30 -13.08 -3.93 -13.62
CA GLU A 30 -11.76 -4.54 -13.80
C GLU A 30 -10.67 -3.49 -14.03
N GLY A 31 -9.53 -3.67 -13.33
CA GLY A 31 -8.39 -2.75 -13.34
C GLY A 31 -8.51 -1.60 -12.32
N ILE A 32 -9.54 -1.59 -11.47
CA ILE A 32 -9.71 -0.55 -10.45
C ILE A 32 -8.56 -0.56 -9.42
N HIS A 33 -7.96 -1.72 -9.18
CA HIS A 33 -6.85 -1.85 -8.24
C HIS A 33 -5.66 -1.00 -8.68
N ALA A 34 -5.09 -1.30 -9.83
CA ALA A 34 -3.98 -0.52 -10.39
C ALA A 34 -4.35 0.94 -10.62
N PHE A 35 -5.59 1.22 -10.95
CA PHE A 35 -6.08 2.59 -11.08
C PHE A 35 -6.01 3.34 -9.75
N TRP A 36 -6.50 2.76 -8.65
CA TRP A 36 -6.54 3.39 -7.35
C TRP A 36 -5.14 3.50 -6.73
N GLU A 37 -4.37 2.43 -6.77
CA GLU A 37 -3.10 2.31 -6.04
C GLU A 37 -1.89 2.85 -6.81
N SER A 38 -1.90 2.73 -8.14
CA SER A 38 -0.77 3.14 -8.98
C SER A 38 -1.07 4.43 -9.74
N ARG A 39 -2.14 4.43 -10.56
CA ARG A 39 -2.39 5.54 -11.47
C ARG A 39 -2.74 6.84 -10.79
N LEU A 40 -3.53 6.82 -9.71
CA LEU A 40 -3.89 8.04 -8.99
C LEU A 40 -2.68 8.65 -8.25
N PRO A 41 -1.87 7.89 -7.49
CA PRO A 41 -0.62 8.41 -6.95
C PRO A 41 0.33 8.93 -8.02
N GLU A 42 0.53 8.21 -9.13
CA GLU A 42 1.37 8.66 -10.26
C GLU A 42 0.97 10.05 -10.76
N LEU A 43 -0.33 10.35 -10.80
CA LEU A 43 -0.84 11.61 -11.33
C LEU A 43 -0.91 12.75 -10.32
N PHE A 44 -1.02 12.47 -9.04
CA PHE A 44 -1.40 13.47 -8.04
C PHE A 44 -0.52 13.53 -6.79
N SER A 45 0.42 12.61 -6.58
CA SER A 45 1.21 12.56 -5.34
C SER A 45 2.18 13.72 -5.16
N ASP A 46 2.52 14.43 -6.23
CA ASP A 46 3.38 15.63 -6.15
C ASP A 46 2.72 16.75 -5.32
N ASP A 47 1.40 16.77 -5.25
CA ASP A 47 0.61 17.74 -4.49
C ASP A 47 0.36 17.29 -3.03
N PHE A 48 0.79 16.07 -2.63
CA PHE A 48 0.51 15.52 -1.30
C PHE A 48 1.50 16.00 -0.25
N ASN A 49 1.00 16.22 0.95
CA ASN A 49 1.85 16.51 2.09
C ASN A 49 2.23 15.22 2.85
N PHE A 50 3.43 14.70 2.60
CA PHE A 50 3.93 13.49 3.25
C PHE A 50 4.58 13.72 4.62
N LEU A 51 4.61 14.94 5.15
CA LEU A 51 5.06 15.22 6.50
C LEU A 51 3.99 14.78 7.52
N VAL A 52 4.20 13.61 8.11
CA VAL A 52 3.22 12.98 9.02
C VAL A 52 3.56 13.14 10.51
N GLY A 53 4.62 13.89 10.83
CA GLY A 53 5.10 14.08 12.19
C GLY A 53 6.08 12.99 12.64
N LYS A 54 6.37 12.97 13.92
CA LYS A 54 7.27 11.98 14.54
C LYS A 54 6.56 10.65 14.79
N ALA A 55 7.35 9.59 14.90
CA ALA A 55 6.84 8.26 15.23
C ALA A 55 6.43 8.19 16.72
N ASP A 56 5.42 7.37 16.97
CA ASP A 56 4.90 7.07 18.30
C ASP A 56 5.08 5.58 18.62
N TYR A 57 5.22 5.25 19.90
CA TYR A 57 5.28 3.86 20.36
C TYR A 57 3.89 3.20 20.30
N ILE A 58 3.82 2.00 19.75
CA ILE A 58 2.59 1.21 19.64
C ILE A 58 2.59 0.10 20.70
N ALA A 59 1.73 0.23 21.71
CA ALA A 59 1.63 -0.76 22.79
C ALA A 59 1.12 -2.14 22.33
N ASN A 60 0.32 -2.18 21.27
CA ASN A 60 -0.20 -3.42 20.69
C ASN A 60 -0.13 -3.36 19.15
N PRO A 61 1.02 -3.76 18.55
CA PRO A 61 1.22 -3.72 17.10
C PRO A 61 0.20 -4.55 16.31
N GLN A 62 -0.18 -5.73 16.82
CA GLN A 62 -1.17 -6.58 16.15
C GLN A 62 -2.54 -5.89 16.06
N LEU A 63 -3.00 -5.29 17.14
CA LEU A 63 -4.26 -4.55 17.15
C LEU A 63 -4.19 -3.33 16.23
N ALA A 64 -3.09 -2.60 16.23
CA ALA A 64 -2.90 -1.43 15.36
C ALA A 64 -2.99 -1.83 13.88
N ALA A 65 -2.30 -2.89 13.46
CA ALA A 65 -2.37 -3.42 12.10
C ALA A 65 -3.81 -3.83 11.74
N TRP A 66 -4.50 -4.53 12.64
CA TRP A 66 -5.88 -4.95 12.42
C TRP A 66 -6.84 -3.77 12.28
N MET A 67 -6.67 -2.73 13.07
CA MET A 67 -7.46 -1.48 12.95
C MET A 67 -7.23 -0.78 11.60
N ALA A 68 -6.01 -0.81 11.05
CA ALA A 68 -5.74 -0.29 9.72
C ALA A 68 -6.50 -1.08 8.64
N VAL A 69 -6.46 -2.42 8.70
CA VAL A 69 -7.24 -3.30 7.79
C VAL A 69 -8.74 -3.00 7.88
N GLN A 70 -9.30 -2.94 9.09
CA GLN A 70 -10.72 -2.61 9.28
C GLN A 70 -11.09 -1.24 8.72
N SER A 71 -10.27 -0.23 9.00
CA SER A 71 -10.47 1.12 8.47
C SER A 71 -10.39 1.17 6.94
N SER A 72 -9.52 0.35 6.34
CA SER A 72 -9.40 0.21 4.89
C SER A 72 -10.63 -0.49 4.30
N HIS A 73 -11.11 -1.55 4.96
CA HIS A 73 -12.31 -2.26 4.52
C HIS A 73 -13.55 -1.37 4.49
N LEU A 74 -13.74 -0.52 5.48
CA LEU A 74 -14.84 0.45 5.53
C LEU A 74 -14.82 1.46 4.35
N ALA A 75 -13.70 1.64 3.69
CA ALA A 75 -13.58 2.52 2.53
C ALA A 75 -13.85 1.83 1.18
N VAL A 76 -13.96 0.49 1.14
CA VAL A 76 -14.15 -0.29 -0.10
C VAL A 76 -15.38 0.17 -0.88
N ASP A 77 -16.51 0.30 -0.21
CA ASP A 77 -17.76 0.73 -0.85
C ASP A 77 -17.62 2.12 -1.50
N SER A 78 -16.93 3.05 -0.84
CA SER A 78 -16.70 4.37 -1.41
C SER A 78 -15.86 4.29 -2.68
N VAL A 79 -14.79 3.48 -2.66
CA VAL A 79 -13.93 3.27 -3.82
C VAL A 79 -14.73 2.72 -5.01
N LEU A 80 -15.51 1.67 -4.79
CA LEU A 80 -16.28 1.00 -5.86
C LEU A 80 -17.47 1.82 -6.33
N ILE A 81 -18.27 2.39 -5.42
CA ILE A 81 -19.49 3.13 -5.77
C ILE A 81 -19.16 4.41 -6.53
N VAL A 82 -18.15 5.15 -6.10
CA VAL A 82 -17.73 6.39 -6.77
C VAL A 82 -17.24 6.10 -8.18
N GLU A 83 -16.42 5.07 -8.34
CA GLU A 83 -15.92 4.68 -9.66
C GLU A 83 -17.06 4.25 -10.60
N LYS A 84 -18.00 3.42 -10.12
CA LYS A 84 -19.13 2.95 -10.90
C LYS A 84 -19.99 4.11 -11.40
N LYS A 85 -20.38 5.02 -10.51
CA LYS A 85 -21.18 6.20 -10.86
C LYS A 85 -20.46 7.09 -11.86
N LEU A 86 -19.16 7.26 -11.72
CA LEU A 86 -18.35 8.05 -12.64
C LEU A 86 -18.23 7.37 -14.02
N SER A 87 -18.06 6.04 -14.05
CA SER A 87 -18.05 5.26 -15.28
C SER A 87 -19.34 5.41 -16.08
N GLU A 88 -20.49 5.32 -15.41
CA GLU A 88 -21.79 5.51 -16.04
C GLU A 88 -21.96 6.93 -16.62
N LYS A 89 -21.42 7.95 -15.93
CA LYS A 89 -21.49 9.34 -16.36
C LYS A 89 -20.54 9.68 -17.51
N MET A 90 -19.34 9.14 -17.50
CA MET A 90 -18.29 9.51 -18.46
C MET A 90 -18.21 8.58 -19.69
N GLY A 91 -18.68 7.34 -19.58
CA GLY A 91 -18.73 6.39 -20.69
C GLY A 91 -17.38 6.22 -21.39
N GLU A 92 -17.34 6.42 -22.70
CA GLU A 92 -16.13 6.25 -23.52
C GLU A 92 -14.96 7.15 -23.11
N ARG A 93 -15.20 8.25 -22.41
CA ARG A 93 -14.15 9.16 -21.91
C ARG A 93 -13.37 8.60 -20.73
N LYS A 94 -13.74 7.41 -20.23
CA LYS A 94 -13.05 6.71 -19.14
C LYS A 94 -11.60 6.41 -19.50
N TYR A 95 -11.33 6.05 -20.72
CA TYR A 95 -10.01 5.60 -21.14
C TYR A 95 -9.39 6.53 -22.17
N SER A 96 -8.06 6.51 -22.22
CA SER A 96 -7.23 7.11 -23.26
C SER A 96 -6.09 6.16 -23.62
N PHE A 97 -5.31 6.51 -24.64
CA PHE A 97 -4.13 5.76 -25.03
C PHE A 97 -2.89 6.61 -24.79
N GLU A 98 -1.91 6.04 -24.11
CA GLU A 98 -0.61 6.67 -23.83
C GLU A 98 0.52 5.82 -24.40
N THR A 99 1.59 6.47 -24.87
CA THR A 99 2.78 5.76 -25.34
C THR A 99 3.72 5.52 -24.16
N LYS A 100 3.95 4.27 -23.78
CA LYS A 100 4.94 3.86 -22.79
C LYS A 100 6.08 3.12 -23.52
N GLY A 101 7.22 3.78 -23.68
CA GLY A 101 8.35 3.25 -24.45
C GLY A 101 7.98 3.07 -25.94
N LYS A 102 7.93 1.81 -26.42
CA LYS A 102 7.57 1.47 -27.80
C LYS A 102 6.13 0.97 -27.96
N GLN A 103 5.35 0.95 -26.90
CA GLN A 103 3.99 0.40 -26.89
C GLN A 103 2.96 1.49 -26.63
N THR A 104 1.80 1.38 -27.28
CA THR A 104 0.61 2.17 -26.96
C THR A 104 -0.25 1.35 -26.00
N VAL A 105 -0.46 1.88 -24.81
CA VAL A 105 -1.25 1.21 -23.76
C VAL A 105 -2.53 1.97 -23.48
N LYS A 106 -3.60 1.24 -23.19
CA LYS A 106 -4.88 1.79 -22.76
C LYS A 106 -4.78 2.09 -21.28
N VAL A 107 -5.06 3.32 -20.89
CA VAL A 107 -5.00 3.79 -19.48
C VAL A 107 -6.29 4.54 -19.14
N TYR A 108 -6.55 4.70 -17.85
CA TYR A 108 -7.58 5.65 -17.40
C TYR A 108 -7.18 7.07 -17.78
N SER A 109 -8.10 7.77 -18.44
CA SER A 109 -7.83 9.13 -18.93
C SER A 109 -7.59 10.11 -17.77
N GLN A 110 -6.73 11.12 -17.98
CA GLN A 110 -6.48 12.13 -16.95
C GLN A 110 -7.75 12.87 -16.48
N PRO A 111 -8.69 13.26 -17.37
CA PRO A 111 -9.94 13.87 -16.91
C PRO A 111 -10.77 12.93 -16.02
N TYR A 112 -10.81 11.64 -16.35
CA TYR A 112 -11.50 10.63 -15.55
C TYR A 112 -10.80 10.45 -14.17
N ALA A 113 -9.48 10.28 -14.18
CA ALA A 113 -8.70 10.13 -12.97
C ALA A 113 -8.86 11.34 -12.02
N ARG A 114 -8.83 12.57 -12.57
CA ARG A 114 -9.04 13.79 -11.79
C ARG A 114 -10.45 13.86 -11.19
N ALA A 115 -11.48 13.54 -11.96
CA ALA A 115 -12.85 13.54 -11.47
C ALA A 115 -13.08 12.49 -10.36
N TYR A 116 -12.47 11.30 -10.53
CA TYR A 116 -12.53 10.25 -9.52
C TYR A 116 -11.76 10.64 -8.24
N PHE A 117 -10.55 11.14 -8.38
CA PHE A 117 -9.73 11.63 -7.28
C PHE A 117 -10.45 12.70 -6.45
N GLN A 118 -11.10 13.67 -7.12
CA GLN A 118 -11.88 14.72 -6.45
C GLN A 118 -13.07 14.15 -5.67
N GLN A 119 -13.78 13.14 -6.22
CA GLN A 119 -14.91 12.52 -5.55
C GLN A 119 -14.50 11.62 -4.37
N LEU A 120 -13.27 11.14 -4.34
CA LEU A 120 -12.71 10.44 -3.18
C LEU A 120 -12.30 11.36 -2.03
N ASP A 121 -12.43 12.67 -2.22
CA ASP A 121 -12.23 13.70 -1.18
C ASP A 121 -10.94 13.50 -0.36
N GLY A 122 -9.79 13.43 -1.04
CA GLY A 122 -8.47 13.28 -0.41
C GLY A 122 -8.20 11.89 0.22
N MET A 123 -9.01 10.88 -0.07
CA MET A 123 -8.83 9.53 0.49
C MET A 123 -7.43 8.97 0.20
N ILE A 124 -6.94 9.12 -1.04
CA ILE A 124 -5.62 8.58 -1.45
C ILE A 124 -4.52 9.16 -0.56
N GLU A 125 -4.45 10.48 -0.44
CA GLU A 125 -3.46 11.14 0.41
C GLU A 125 -3.58 10.70 1.87
N ARG A 126 -4.80 10.68 2.43
CA ARG A 126 -5.00 10.24 3.83
C ARG A 126 -4.52 8.82 4.07
N ARG A 127 -4.75 7.88 3.13
CA ARG A 127 -4.29 6.50 3.23
C ARG A 127 -2.78 6.39 3.14
N MET A 128 -2.16 7.08 2.19
CA MET A 128 -0.70 7.11 2.05
C MET A 128 -0.04 7.72 3.30
N ARG A 129 -0.56 8.81 3.82
CA ARG A 129 -0.07 9.45 5.05
C ARG A 129 -0.19 8.52 6.27
N ALA A 130 -1.31 7.80 6.39
CA ALA A 130 -1.51 6.83 7.47
C ALA A 130 -0.53 5.65 7.35
N ALA A 131 -0.28 5.15 6.15
CA ALA A 131 0.72 4.10 5.90
C ALA A 131 2.14 4.55 6.28
N ILE A 132 2.55 5.76 5.87
CA ILE A 132 3.87 6.32 6.21
C ILE A 132 4.01 6.47 7.73
N LYS A 133 3.00 7.04 8.39
CA LYS A 133 3.01 7.23 9.85
C LYS A 133 3.12 5.90 10.57
N MET A 134 2.26 4.94 10.24
CA MET A 134 2.25 3.64 10.89
C MET A 134 3.54 2.84 10.64
N THR A 135 4.12 2.90 9.46
CA THR A 135 5.42 2.27 9.17
C THR A 135 6.51 2.83 10.10
N GLY A 136 6.54 4.16 10.27
CA GLY A 136 7.45 4.80 11.21
C GLY A 136 7.20 4.39 12.67
N ASP A 137 5.94 4.29 13.07
CA ASP A 137 5.53 3.88 14.42
C ASP A 137 5.96 2.43 14.71
N PHE A 138 5.81 1.52 13.75
CA PHE A 138 6.26 0.13 13.88
C PHE A 138 7.79 0.03 14.00
N TRP A 139 8.53 0.76 13.18
CA TRP A 139 10.00 0.78 13.27
C TRP A 139 10.47 1.38 14.59
N TYR A 140 9.84 2.46 15.04
CA TYR A 140 10.15 3.07 16.31
C TYR A 140 9.84 2.13 17.49
N THR A 141 8.70 1.46 17.46
CA THR A 141 8.32 0.46 18.46
C THR A 141 9.33 -0.68 18.53
N ALA A 142 9.70 -1.25 17.37
CA ALA A 142 10.70 -2.32 17.31
C ALA A 142 12.06 -1.87 17.86
N TRP A 143 12.46 -0.61 17.60
CA TRP A 143 13.69 -0.05 18.14
C TRP A 143 13.63 0.13 19.66
N ILE A 144 12.52 0.61 20.22
CA ILE A 144 12.29 0.71 21.67
C ILE A 144 12.37 -0.67 22.32
N ASP A 145 11.61 -1.65 21.78
CA ASP A 145 11.49 -3.00 22.35
C ASP A 145 12.81 -3.78 22.28
N SER A 146 13.68 -3.44 21.33
CA SER A 146 15.03 -4.01 21.23
C SER A 146 16.06 -3.38 22.18
N GLY A 147 15.65 -2.46 23.06
CA GLY A 147 16.54 -1.80 24.03
C GLY A 147 17.24 -0.57 23.46
N GLN A 148 16.73 0.05 22.43
CA GLN A 148 17.21 1.31 21.83
C GLN A 148 18.68 1.25 21.39
N PRO A 149 19.09 0.26 20.57
CA PRO A 149 20.47 0.13 20.13
C PRO A 149 20.94 1.39 19.38
N ASN A 150 22.24 1.68 19.49
CA ASN A 150 22.85 2.79 18.78
C ASN A 150 22.95 2.46 17.27
N LEU A 151 21.99 2.90 16.48
CA LEU A 151 21.94 2.61 15.05
C LEU A 151 23.13 3.18 14.25
N LYS A 152 23.86 4.17 14.80
CA LYS A 152 25.07 4.70 14.16
C LYS A 152 26.20 3.66 14.10
N GLU A 153 26.25 2.75 15.05
CA GLU A 153 27.24 1.67 15.08
C GLU A 153 26.98 0.60 14.02
N LEU A 154 25.77 0.59 13.45
CA LEU A 154 25.40 -0.32 12.36
C LEU A 154 25.78 0.21 10.97
N ILE A 155 26.21 1.47 10.88
CA ILE A 155 26.66 2.05 9.60
C ILE A 155 27.98 1.39 9.19
N GLY A 156 27.96 0.65 8.08
CA GLY A 156 29.12 -0.11 7.60
C GLY A 156 29.33 -1.45 8.29
N TYR A 157 28.44 -1.85 9.20
CA TYR A 157 28.50 -3.18 9.81
C TYR A 157 28.26 -4.28 8.75
N SER A 158 29.16 -5.25 8.73
CA SER A 158 29.03 -6.47 7.93
C SER A 158 28.76 -7.64 8.86
N PRO A 159 27.66 -8.37 8.72
CA PRO A 159 27.37 -9.53 9.55
C PRO A 159 28.44 -10.60 9.44
N SER A 160 28.77 -11.26 10.54
CA SER A 160 29.63 -12.43 10.53
C SER A 160 28.97 -13.62 9.83
N GLU A 161 29.75 -14.63 9.44
CA GLU A 161 29.23 -15.88 8.84
C GLU A 161 28.25 -16.61 9.76
N ASP A 162 28.50 -16.57 11.08
CA ASP A 162 27.63 -17.18 12.08
C ASP A 162 26.29 -16.45 12.14
N GLU A 163 26.28 -15.12 12.10
CA GLU A 163 25.05 -14.30 12.08
C GLU A 163 24.27 -14.51 10.78
N LEU A 164 24.95 -14.62 9.64
CA LEU A 164 24.32 -14.92 8.35
C LEU A 164 23.66 -16.31 8.36
N THR A 165 24.32 -17.28 8.97
CA THR A 165 23.81 -18.64 9.11
C THR A 165 22.59 -18.68 10.02
N GLU A 166 22.65 -18.00 11.18
CA GLU A 166 21.51 -17.92 12.08
C GLU A 166 20.31 -17.18 11.45
N ARG A 167 20.54 -16.10 10.72
CA ARG A 167 19.49 -15.40 9.96
C ARG A 167 18.84 -16.30 8.90
N ARG A 168 19.62 -17.11 8.18
CA ARG A 168 19.06 -18.09 7.23
C ARG A 168 18.20 -19.12 7.94
N ARG A 169 18.66 -19.68 9.06
CA ARG A 169 17.91 -20.63 9.86
C ARG A 169 16.58 -20.04 10.36
N GLN A 170 16.60 -18.82 10.88
CA GLN A 170 15.39 -18.13 11.33
C GLN A 170 14.41 -17.86 10.19
N LEU A 171 14.91 -17.48 9.01
CA LEU A 171 14.09 -17.26 7.83
C LEU A 171 13.43 -18.55 7.34
N GLU A 172 14.13 -19.68 7.37
CA GLU A 172 13.57 -21.00 7.02
C GLU A 172 12.49 -21.40 8.00
N GLN A 173 12.74 -21.30 9.30
CA GLN A 173 11.72 -21.57 10.34
C GLN A 173 10.50 -20.68 10.21
N TRP A 174 10.68 -19.44 9.80
CA TRP A 174 9.58 -18.51 9.56
C TRP A 174 8.77 -18.93 8.32
N LYS A 175 9.43 -19.29 7.22
CA LYS A 175 8.77 -19.79 6.00
C LYS A 175 7.93 -21.04 6.23
N GLU A 176 8.37 -21.94 7.09
CA GLU A 176 7.61 -23.15 7.46
C GLU A 176 6.31 -22.84 8.23
N ARG A 177 6.22 -21.67 8.86
CA ARG A 177 5.04 -21.22 9.64
C ARG A 177 4.05 -20.38 8.84
N ILE A 178 4.37 -20.00 7.61
CA ILE A 178 3.52 -19.12 6.82
C ILE A 178 2.35 -19.92 6.24
N VAL A 179 1.14 -19.48 6.60
CA VAL A 179 -0.08 -19.74 5.83
C VAL A 179 0.12 -19.19 4.42
N LYS A 180 -0.17 -19.98 3.37
CA LYS A 180 -0.05 -19.54 1.98
C LYS A 180 -0.74 -18.20 1.80
N SER A 181 0.03 -17.15 1.58
CA SER A 181 -0.50 -15.86 1.13
C SER A 181 -0.88 -15.94 -0.35
N ARG A 182 -1.82 -15.10 -0.78
CA ARG A 182 -2.09 -14.91 -2.20
C ARG A 182 -0.81 -14.35 -2.86
N GLU A 183 -0.41 -14.89 -4.00
CA GLU A 183 0.65 -14.30 -4.81
C GLU A 183 0.21 -12.90 -5.27
N HIS A 184 1.10 -11.92 -5.20
CA HIS A 184 0.88 -10.63 -5.84
C HIS A 184 0.83 -10.87 -7.35
N GLU A 185 -0.29 -10.57 -7.98
CA GLU A 185 -0.36 -10.52 -9.43
C GLU A 185 0.58 -9.38 -9.87
N THR A 186 1.67 -9.75 -10.54
CA THR A 186 2.45 -8.78 -11.30
C THR A 186 1.58 -8.36 -12.46
N ASP A 187 1.08 -7.13 -12.43
CA ASP A 187 0.37 -6.53 -13.56
C ASP A 187 1.24 -6.65 -14.84
N PRO A 188 0.65 -7.07 -15.97
CA PRO A 188 1.36 -7.24 -17.24
C PRO A 188 1.89 -5.92 -17.81
#